data_e5763312545bf240dff491b1b4252cbb
#
_entry.id   e5763312545bf240dff491b1b4252cbb
#
_cell.length_a   1.000
_cell.length_b   1.000
_cell.length_c   1.000
_cell.angle_alpha   90.00
_cell.angle_beta   90.00
_cell.angle_gamma   90.00
#
_symmetry.space_group_name_H-M   'P 1'
#
loop_
_entity.id
_entity.type
_entity.pdbx_description
1 polymer ?
#
loop_
_entity_poly.entity_id
_entity_poly.type
_entity_poly.pdbx_seq_one_letter_code
_entity_poly.pdbx_strand_id
1 'polypeptide(L)'
;MAHRPIVTLATDFGINDYFVGAVKGVILDIVPEAAIVDISHAVQAFDVLDGALTISQTYSYFPTGTVHMVVVDPGVGTTRRPIIASSDGYHFVAPDNGVLSMVYAKEERIHVRHVTSDHYFRQPVSNTFHGRDIFAPVAAYLAKMVDSHKFGEEIEDYVRFAAPKPKPAGDNRLRAVVLKVDRFGNLITNLTPEDAPALFTGKTPFKIIVGSKEISEIRSSYAEGAPGEVFGILGSMGYLEIVANRAAAAQITGAGKGAEVSIVFSEGAAAGKSA
;
A
#
# COMPACT_ATOMS: atom_id res chain seq x y z
N MET A 1 -12.39 24.12 -19.49
CA MET A 1 -11.06 24.33 -18.89
C MET A 1 -10.23 23.11 -19.23
N ALA A 2 -9.00 23.26 -19.74
CA ALA A 2 -8.12 22.13 -20.01
C ALA A 2 -7.87 21.38 -18.67
N HIS A 3 -8.09 20.08 -18.66
CA HIS A 3 -7.87 19.26 -17.48
C HIS A 3 -6.37 19.23 -17.18
N ARG A 4 -5.97 19.75 -16.02
CA ARG A 4 -4.57 19.74 -15.59
C ARG A 4 -4.16 18.29 -15.30
N PRO A 5 -3.13 17.73 -15.95
CA PRO A 5 -2.72 16.35 -15.69
C PRO A 5 -2.20 16.18 -14.24
N ILE A 6 -2.56 15.08 -13.62
CA ILE A 6 -2.17 14.78 -12.24
C ILE A 6 -1.17 13.62 -12.24
N VAL A 7 -0.03 13.82 -11.58
CA VAL A 7 0.95 12.78 -11.29
C VAL A 7 1.09 12.64 -9.79
N THR A 8 0.87 11.46 -9.24
CA THR A 8 1.10 11.22 -7.82
C THR A 8 2.39 10.47 -7.58
N LEU A 9 3.02 10.70 -6.44
CA LEU A 9 4.27 10.08 -6.04
C LEU A 9 4.12 9.32 -4.73
N ALA A 10 4.49 8.02 -4.75
CA ALA A 10 4.62 7.19 -3.56
C ALA A 10 5.99 6.51 -3.60
N THR A 11 6.87 6.84 -2.65
CA THR A 11 8.25 6.33 -2.61
C THR A 11 8.73 6.08 -1.19
N ASP A 12 9.86 5.38 -1.07
CA ASP A 12 10.64 5.21 0.16
C ASP A 12 11.86 6.14 0.23
N PHE A 13 11.91 7.20 -0.60
CA PHE A 13 13.08 8.08 -0.74
C PHE A 13 13.32 9.00 0.46
N GLY A 14 12.33 9.15 1.35
CA GLY A 14 12.35 10.19 2.38
C GLY A 14 12.19 11.60 1.81
N ILE A 15 12.32 12.59 2.67
CA ILE A 15 12.17 14.01 2.32
C ILE A 15 13.44 14.84 2.58
N ASN A 16 14.47 14.22 3.15
CA ASN A 16 15.68 14.91 3.56
C ASN A 16 16.71 15.06 2.43
N ASP A 17 16.64 14.15 1.44
CA ASP A 17 17.57 14.12 0.32
C ASP A 17 16.96 14.74 -0.94
N TYR A 18 17.81 14.95 -1.94
CA TYR A 18 17.43 15.59 -3.21
C TYR A 18 16.55 14.71 -4.14
N PHE A 19 16.38 13.44 -3.84
CA PHE A 19 15.76 12.45 -4.75
C PHE A 19 14.38 12.87 -5.22
N VAL A 20 13.49 13.24 -4.30
CA VAL A 20 12.13 13.66 -4.61
C VAL A 20 12.13 14.94 -5.47
N GLY A 21 12.99 15.90 -5.11
CA GLY A 21 13.12 17.13 -5.87
C GLY A 21 13.57 16.88 -7.32
N ALA A 22 14.55 15.98 -7.53
CA ALA A 22 15.03 15.61 -8.86
C ALA A 22 13.93 14.93 -9.70
N VAL A 23 13.16 14.01 -9.11
CA VAL A 23 12.00 13.36 -9.77
C VAL A 23 10.97 14.39 -10.21
N LYS A 24 10.58 15.31 -9.33
CA LYS A 24 9.63 16.38 -9.64
C LYS A 24 10.16 17.31 -10.74
N GLY A 25 11.46 17.65 -10.70
CA GLY A 25 12.10 18.46 -11.72
C GLY A 25 11.99 17.82 -13.11
N VAL A 26 12.25 16.52 -13.22
CA VAL A 26 12.11 15.78 -14.49
C VAL A 26 10.67 15.76 -14.98
N ILE A 27 9.70 15.54 -14.10
CA ILE A 27 8.28 15.56 -14.48
C ILE A 27 7.90 16.96 -15.00
N LEU A 28 8.28 18.02 -14.31
CA LEU A 28 7.93 19.39 -14.68
C LEU A 28 8.66 19.87 -15.95
N ASP A 29 9.85 19.37 -16.23
CA ASP A 29 10.56 19.66 -17.50
C ASP A 29 9.79 19.11 -18.71
N ILE A 30 9.13 17.95 -18.57
CA ILE A 30 8.35 17.30 -19.63
C ILE A 30 6.91 17.84 -19.67
N VAL A 31 6.28 18.07 -18.50
CA VAL A 31 4.89 18.53 -18.35
C VAL A 31 4.84 19.67 -17.33
N PRO A 32 5.17 20.90 -17.73
CA PRO A 32 5.21 22.04 -16.80
C PRO A 32 3.90 22.33 -16.07
N GLU A 33 2.76 21.99 -16.70
CA GLU A 33 1.43 22.17 -16.14
C GLU A 33 0.97 21.06 -15.19
N ALA A 34 1.75 19.98 -15.01
CA ALA A 34 1.35 18.87 -14.16
C ALA A 34 1.09 19.30 -12.71
N ALA A 35 0.01 18.80 -12.14
CA ALA A 35 -0.18 18.80 -10.69
C ALA A 35 0.55 17.59 -10.10
N ILE A 36 1.66 17.81 -9.42
CA ILE A 36 2.37 16.72 -8.73
C ILE A 36 1.87 16.67 -7.29
N VAL A 37 1.37 15.50 -6.86
CA VAL A 37 0.83 15.27 -5.53
C VAL A 37 1.62 14.16 -4.83
N ASP A 38 2.20 14.47 -3.68
CA ASP A 38 2.88 13.47 -2.87
C ASP A 38 1.85 12.65 -2.08
N ILE A 39 1.76 11.34 -2.35
CA ILE A 39 1.03 10.42 -1.48
C ILE A 39 1.86 10.19 -0.22
N SER A 40 3.10 9.73 -0.39
CA SER A 40 4.06 9.58 0.69
C SER A 40 5.46 9.37 0.14
N HIS A 41 6.45 9.93 0.81
CA HIS A 41 7.87 9.59 0.62
C HIS A 41 8.46 8.90 1.85
N ALA A 42 7.60 8.55 2.81
CA ALA A 42 7.94 7.88 4.06
C ALA A 42 7.47 6.42 4.08
N VAL A 43 7.29 5.78 2.91
CA VAL A 43 7.17 4.33 2.84
C VAL A 43 8.42 3.73 3.48
N GLN A 44 8.24 2.67 4.28
CA GLN A 44 9.37 2.01 4.94
C GLN A 44 10.41 1.61 3.89
N ALA A 45 11.66 1.99 4.10
CA ALA A 45 12.75 1.75 3.14
C ALA A 45 12.84 0.26 2.75
N PHE A 46 12.87 0.00 1.44
CA PHE A 46 12.95 -1.32 0.81
C PHE A 46 11.71 -2.22 1.02
N ASP A 47 10.65 -1.71 1.62
CA ASP A 47 9.46 -2.48 1.97
C ASP A 47 8.39 -2.40 0.87
N VAL A 48 8.46 -3.36 -0.05
CA VAL A 48 7.51 -3.47 -1.17
C VAL A 48 6.06 -3.65 -0.70
N LEU A 49 5.84 -4.37 0.41
CA LEU A 49 4.49 -4.56 0.97
C LEU A 49 3.91 -3.25 1.53
N ASP A 50 4.71 -2.44 2.21
CA ASP A 50 4.28 -1.12 2.71
C ASP A 50 3.96 -0.17 1.55
N GLY A 51 4.74 -0.23 0.47
CA GLY A 51 4.44 0.48 -0.78
C GLY A 51 3.12 0.05 -1.41
N ALA A 52 2.89 -1.27 -1.49
CA ALA A 52 1.65 -1.84 -2.03
C ALA A 52 0.42 -1.46 -1.21
N LEU A 53 0.51 -1.50 0.12
CA LEU A 53 -0.52 -1.00 1.02
C LEU A 53 -0.80 0.48 0.78
N THR A 54 0.26 1.29 0.74
CA THR A 54 0.15 2.76 0.62
C THR A 54 -0.57 3.15 -0.67
N ILE A 55 -0.17 2.61 -1.82
CA ILE A 55 -0.82 2.97 -3.09
C ILE A 55 -2.24 2.41 -3.17
N SER A 56 -2.48 1.17 -2.77
CA SER A 56 -3.79 0.53 -2.89
C SER A 56 -4.88 1.19 -2.06
N GLN A 57 -4.51 1.89 -0.99
CA GLN A 57 -5.45 2.62 -0.13
C GLN A 57 -5.69 4.06 -0.55
N THR A 58 -4.96 4.54 -1.57
CA THR A 58 -4.96 5.97 -1.88
C THR A 58 -5.39 6.28 -3.31
N TYR A 59 -5.00 5.46 -4.29
CA TYR A 59 -5.13 5.80 -5.71
C TYR A 59 -6.57 6.13 -6.14
N SER A 60 -7.56 5.38 -5.63
CA SER A 60 -8.97 5.53 -6.00
C SER A 60 -9.63 6.83 -5.52
N TYR A 61 -8.97 7.60 -4.67
CA TYR A 61 -9.46 8.95 -4.28
C TYR A 61 -9.06 10.03 -5.28
N PHE A 62 -8.20 9.72 -6.25
CA PHE A 62 -7.79 10.65 -7.27
C PHE A 62 -8.73 10.61 -8.48
N PRO A 63 -8.83 11.70 -9.25
CA PRO A 63 -9.61 11.73 -10.47
C PRO A 63 -9.14 10.68 -11.49
N THR A 64 -10.08 10.17 -12.28
CA THR A 64 -9.78 9.32 -13.45
C THR A 64 -8.79 10.01 -14.38
N GLY A 65 -7.85 9.25 -14.95
CA GLY A 65 -6.75 9.75 -15.76
C GLY A 65 -5.51 10.14 -14.98
N THR A 66 -5.51 9.99 -13.64
CA THR A 66 -4.31 10.22 -12.82
C THR A 66 -3.23 9.17 -13.14
N VAL A 67 -1.98 9.62 -13.21
CA VAL A 67 -0.80 8.77 -13.30
C VAL A 67 -0.16 8.63 -11.92
N HIS A 68 -0.09 7.40 -11.42
CA HIS A 68 0.51 7.08 -10.12
C HIS A 68 1.92 6.52 -10.31
N MET A 69 2.94 7.26 -9.88
CA MET A 69 4.32 6.78 -9.84
C MET A 69 4.62 6.19 -8.48
N VAL A 70 4.93 4.89 -8.45
CA VAL A 70 5.17 4.14 -7.20
C VAL A 70 6.56 3.52 -7.25
N VAL A 71 7.49 4.03 -6.45
CA VAL A 71 8.88 3.57 -6.48
C VAL A 71 9.36 3.21 -5.08
N VAL A 72 9.25 1.92 -4.76
CA VAL A 72 9.93 1.22 -3.67
C VAL A 72 10.70 0.10 -4.34
N ASP A 73 12.00 0.28 -4.52
CA ASP A 73 12.77 -0.48 -5.50
C ASP A 73 14.10 -1.01 -4.96
N PRO A 74 14.07 -2.05 -4.11
CA PRO A 74 15.30 -2.68 -3.64
C PRO A 74 16.12 -3.35 -4.76
N GLY A 75 15.53 -3.48 -5.96
CA GLY A 75 16.16 -4.07 -7.15
C GLY A 75 16.64 -3.06 -8.20
N VAL A 76 16.79 -1.78 -7.84
CA VAL A 76 17.26 -0.76 -8.80
C VAL A 76 18.60 -1.16 -9.44
N GLY A 77 18.73 -0.97 -10.76
CA GLY A 77 19.94 -1.32 -11.51
C GLY A 77 20.13 -2.82 -11.81
N THR A 78 19.20 -3.68 -11.40
CA THR A 78 19.18 -5.11 -11.77
C THR A 78 18.35 -5.36 -13.04
N THR A 79 18.10 -6.63 -13.35
CA THR A 79 17.28 -7.07 -14.48
C THR A 79 15.76 -6.91 -14.27
N ARG A 80 15.31 -6.38 -13.12
CA ARG A 80 13.89 -6.14 -12.87
C ARG A 80 13.34 -5.14 -13.90
N ARG A 81 12.17 -5.44 -14.44
CA ARG A 81 11.54 -4.63 -15.50
C ARG A 81 10.95 -3.33 -14.93
N PRO A 82 11.05 -2.18 -15.61
CA PRO A 82 10.14 -1.07 -15.41
C PRO A 82 8.80 -1.39 -16.09
N ILE A 83 7.68 -1.09 -15.44
CA ILE A 83 6.35 -1.40 -15.97
C ILE A 83 5.41 -0.21 -15.91
N ILE A 84 4.44 -0.24 -16.83
CA ILE A 84 3.19 0.52 -16.77
C ILE A 84 2.07 -0.48 -16.56
N ALA A 85 1.26 -0.27 -15.51
CA ALA A 85 0.00 -0.96 -15.34
C ALA A 85 -1.13 0.05 -15.60
N SER A 86 -2.09 -0.31 -16.45
CA SER A 86 -3.22 0.54 -16.83
C SER A 86 -4.53 -0.16 -16.51
N SER A 87 -5.39 0.49 -15.74
CA SER A 87 -6.78 0.11 -15.55
C SER A 87 -7.70 1.03 -16.34
N ASP A 88 -9.01 0.83 -16.24
CA ASP A 88 -10.00 1.70 -16.91
C ASP A 88 -9.92 3.17 -16.45
N GLY A 89 -9.40 3.43 -15.26
CA GLY A 89 -9.36 4.77 -14.67
C GLY A 89 -7.97 5.36 -14.42
N TYR A 90 -6.93 4.54 -14.37
CA TYR A 90 -5.63 4.97 -13.86
C TYR A 90 -4.45 4.35 -14.59
N HIS A 91 -3.32 5.06 -14.54
CA HIS A 91 -2.03 4.50 -14.94
C HIS A 91 -1.09 4.43 -13.72
N PHE A 92 -0.36 3.32 -13.62
CA PHE A 92 0.64 3.12 -12.58
C PHE A 92 2.00 2.88 -13.22
N VAL A 93 3.01 3.62 -12.80
CA VAL A 93 4.39 3.47 -13.26
C VAL A 93 5.24 3.00 -12.09
N ALA A 94 5.84 1.81 -12.21
CA ALA A 94 6.49 1.15 -11.08
C ALA A 94 7.57 0.16 -11.52
N PRO A 95 8.47 -0.28 -10.61
CA PRO A 95 9.26 -1.49 -10.81
C PRO A 95 8.37 -2.75 -10.75
N ASP A 96 8.69 -3.73 -11.59
CA ASP A 96 8.06 -5.05 -11.59
C ASP A 96 8.62 -5.92 -10.45
N ASN A 97 8.21 -5.60 -9.21
CA ASN A 97 8.66 -6.26 -8.00
C ASN A 97 7.50 -6.60 -7.04
N GLY A 98 6.27 -6.45 -7.53
CA GLY A 98 5.06 -6.72 -6.75
C GLY A 98 4.48 -5.52 -6.01
N VAL A 99 5.07 -4.32 -6.07
CA VAL A 99 4.55 -3.13 -5.37
C VAL A 99 3.12 -2.75 -5.80
N LEU A 100 2.67 -3.19 -6.98
CA LEU A 100 1.29 -3.00 -7.45
C LEU A 100 0.35 -4.18 -7.15
N SER A 101 0.80 -5.21 -6.44
CA SER A 101 0.00 -6.45 -6.21
C SER A 101 -1.38 -6.19 -5.60
N MET A 102 -1.48 -5.23 -4.68
CA MET A 102 -2.76 -4.89 -4.04
C MET A 102 -3.66 -4.00 -4.91
N VAL A 103 -3.09 -3.30 -5.89
CA VAL A 103 -3.85 -2.62 -6.94
C VAL A 103 -4.45 -3.67 -7.88
N TYR A 104 -3.64 -4.64 -8.32
CA TYR A 104 -4.12 -5.74 -9.18
C TYR A 104 -5.27 -6.53 -8.57
N ALA A 105 -5.31 -6.65 -7.24
CA ALA A 105 -6.38 -7.34 -6.54
C ALA A 105 -7.69 -6.55 -6.46
N LYS A 106 -7.67 -5.24 -6.69
CA LYS A 106 -8.84 -4.34 -6.63
C LYS A 106 -9.40 -3.98 -8.00
N GLU A 107 -8.55 -3.96 -9.02
CA GLU A 107 -8.95 -3.60 -10.39
C GLU A 107 -9.46 -4.82 -11.14
N GLU A 108 -10.64 -4.72 -11.73
CA GLU A 108 -11.24 -5.82 -12.50
C GLU A 108 -10.49 -6.11 -13.81
N ARG A 109 -9.99 -5.05 -14.44
CA ARG A 109 -9.21 -5.11 -15.67
C ARG A 109 -7.93 -4.31 -15.53
N ILE A 110 -6.82 -4.98 -15.79
CA ILE A 110 -5.51 -4.32 -15.78
C ILE A 110 -4.63 -4.88 -16.89
N HIS A 111 -3.99 -3.99 -17.62
CA HIS A 111 -3.04 -4.28 -18.67
C HIS A 111 -1.66 -3.85 -18.22
N VAL A 112 -0.72 -4.76 -18.20
CA VAL A 112 0.65 -4.48 -17.75
C VAL A 112 1.61 -4.53 -18.93
N ARG A 113 2.44 -3.50 -19.09
CA ARG A 113 3.43 -3.38 -20.15
C ARG A 113 4.83 -3.29 -19.59
N HIS A 114 5.76 -4.02 -20.19
CA HIS A 114 7.17 -3.83 -19.94
C HIS A 114 7.65 -2.59 -20.69
N VAL A 115 8.20 -1.60 -19.99
CA VAL A 115 8.69 -0.37 -20.61
C VAL A 115 10.08 -0.61 -21.19
N THR A 116 10.16 -0.68 -22.50
CA THR A 116 11.39 -0.95 -23.26
C THR A 116 11.82 0.20 -24.19
N SER A 117 10.93 1.17 -24.43
CA SER A 117 11.17 2.29 -25.34
C SER A 117 12.05 3.36 -24.67
N ASP A 118 13.35 3.20 -24.77
CA ASP A 118 14.38 3.99 -24.09
C ASP A 118 14.45 5.46 -24.54
N HIS A 119 13.85 5.80 -25.68
CA HIS A 119 13.74 7.20 -26.14
C HIS A 119 12.83 8.06 -25.22
N TYR A 120 12.02 7.43 -24.36
CA TYR A 120 11.27 8.12 -23.31
C TYR A 120 12.09 8.29 -22.03
N PHE A 121 13.27 7.67 -21.91
CA PHE A 121 14.09 7.75 -20.72
C PHE A 121 14.96 9.01 -20.75
N ARG A 122 15.29 9.50 -19.57
CA ARG A 122 16.31 10.53 -19.43
C ARG A 122 17.69 9.88 -19.57
N GLN A 123 18.47 10.33 -20.54
CA GLN A 123 19.79 9.80 -20.82
C GLN A 123 20.91 10.66 -20.19
N PRO A 124 22.02 10.08 -19.74
CA PRO A 124 22.24 8.64 -19.60
C PRO A 124 21.46 8.06 -18.40
N VAL A 125 20.96 6.82 -18.52
CA VAL A 125 20.29 6.15 -17.42
C VAL A 125 21.30 5.72 -16.35
N SER A 126 21.10 6.16 -15.11
CA SER A 126 21.92 5.76 -13.97
C SER A 126 21.45 4.40 -13.42
N ASN A 127 22.39 3.53 -13.09
CA ASN A 127 22.09 2.24 -12.45
C ASN A 127 21.53 2.36 -11.01
N THR A 128 21.56 3.53 -10.41
CA THR A 128 21.15 3.76 -9.03
C THR A 128 19.96 4.71 -8.87
N PHE A 129 19.47 5.30 -9.98
CA PHE A 129 18.37 6.26 -9.87
C PHE A 129 17.34 6.14 -11.01
N HIS A 130 16.78 4.95 -11.20
CA HIS A 130 15.71 4.71 -12.17
C HIS A 130 14.45 5.55 -11.87
N GLY A 131 14.22 5.94 -10.61
CA GLY A 131 13.19 6.89 -10.23
C GLY A 131 13.21 8.17 -11.06
N ARG A 132 14.39 8.75 -11.23
CA ARG A 132 14.64 9.96 -12.01
C ARG A 132 14.71 9.70 -13.52
N ASP A 133 15.40 8.63 -13.93
CA ASP A 133 15.80 8.46 -15.34
C ASP A 133 14.81 7.63 -16.15
N ILE A 134 13.98 6.80 -15.51
CA ILE A 134 13.00 5.93 -16.15
C ILE A 134 11.58 6.28 -15.71
N PHE A 135 11.28 6.14 -14.40
CA PHE A 135 9.89 6.22 -13.93
C PHE A 135 9.30 7.64 -14.03
N ALA A 136 10.07 8.66 -13.68
CA ALA A 136 9.61 10.05 -13.77
C ALA A 136 9.28 10.47 -15.20
N PRO A 137 10.18 10.30 -16.20
CA PRO A 137 9.86 10.67 -17.59
C PRO A 137 8.72 9.82 -18.15
N VAL A 138 8.64 8.52 -17.87
CA VAL A 138 7.53 7.66 -18.33
C VAL A 138 6.19 8.16 -17.76
N ALA A 139 6.13 8.47 -16.45
CA ALA A 139 4.93 9.04 -15.84
C ALA A 139 4.55 10.39 -16.46
N ALA A 140 5.53 11.23 -16.75
CA ALA A 140 5.30 12.53 -17.38
C ALA A 140 4.74 12.39 -18.81
N TYR A 141 5.30 11.51 -19.63
CA TYR A 141 4.78 11.28 -20.98
C TYR A 141 3.38 10.66 -20.98
N LEU A 142 3.06 9.76 -20.04
CA LEU A 142 1.70 9.29 -19.86
C LEU A 142 0.75 10.44 -19.47
N ALA A 143 1.17 11.33 -18.59
CA ALA A 143 0.42 12.52 -18.21
C ALA A 143 0.21 13.49 -19.39
N LYS A 144 1.10 13.48 -20.40
CA LYS A 144 0.91 14.14 -21.71
C LYS A 144 0.03 13.37 -22.69
N MET A 145 -0.67 12.34 -22.20
CA MET A 145 -1.55 11.49 -23.02
C MET A 145 -0.82 10.72 -24.13
N VAL A 146 0.47 10.41 -23.95
CA VAL A 146 1.15 9.45 -24.82
C VAL A 146 0.54 8.08 -24.55
N ASP A 147 0.11 7.40 -25.62
CA ASP A 147 -0.50 6.09 -25.54
C ASP A 147 0.46 5.07 -24.91
N SER A 148 -0.04 4.31 -23.91
CA SER A 148 0.76 3.32 -23.17
C SER A 148 1.37 2.24 -24.07
N HIS A 149 0.75 1.94 -25.23
CA HIS A 149 1.27 1.00 -26.23
C HIS A 149 2.63 1.43 -26.82
N LYS A 150 2.98 2.72 -26.77
CA LYS A 150 4.25 3.23 -27.29
C LYS A 150 5.45 2.95 -26.38
N PHE A 151 5.21 2.54 -25.15
CA PHE A 151 6.29 2.32 -24.18
C PHE A 151 6.85 0.90 -24.22
N GLY A 152 6.12 -0.07 -24.77
CA GLY A 152 6.56 -1.45 -24.89
C GLY A 152 5.40 -2.44 -24.94
N GLU A 153 5.77 -3.71 -25.02
CA GLU A 153 4.81 -4.81 -25.19
C GLU A 153 4.06 -5.14 -23.90
N GLU A 154 2.86 -5.65 -24.04
CA GLU A 154 2.06 -6.18 -22.95
C GLU A 154 2.63 -7.51 -22.44
N ILE A 155 2.60 -7.69 -21.12
CA ILE A 155 3.13 -8.88 -20.44
C ILE A 155 2.08 -9.45 -19.48
N GLU A 156 2.09 -10.77 -19.31
CA GLU A 156 1.21 -11.47 -18.36
C GLU A 156 1.97 -12.02 -17.14
N ASP A 157 3.29 -12.16 -17.26
CA ASP A 157 4.21 -12.76 -16.27
C ASP A 157 4.79 -11.74 -15.28
N TYR A 158 4.08 -10.63 -15.05
CA TYR A 158 4.51 -9.61 -14.08
C TYR A 158 4.42 -10.13 -12.64
N VAL A 159 5.28 -9.58 -11.78
CA VAL A 159 5.38 -10.00 -10.38
C VAL A 159 4.15 -9.57 -9.58
N ARG A 160 3.55 -10.54 -8.89
CA ARG A 160 2.43 -10.32 -7.98
C ARG A 160 2.50 -11.27 -6.78
N PHE A 161 2.09 -10.78 -5.63
CA PHE A 161 1.91 -11.57 -4.42
C PHE A 161 0.48 -11.41 -3.88
N ALA A 162 -0.02 -12.42 -3.20
CA ALA A 162 -1.28 -12.30 -2.48
C ALA A 162 -1.08 -11.49 -1.18
N ALA A 163 -2.04 -10.61 -0.85
CA ALA A 163 -2.04 -9.95 0.45
C ALA A 163 -2.00 -11.02 1.56
N PRO A 164 -1.17 -10.83 2.60
CA PRO A 164 -1.15 -11.75 3.72
C PRO A 164 -2.54 -11.88 4.33
N LYS A 165 -3.06 -13.12 4.44
CA LYS A 165 -4.34 -13.41 5.09
C LYS A 165 -4.14 -14.02 6.47
N PRO A 166 -5.08 -13.80 7.41
CA PRO A 166 -5.05 -14.50 8.68
C PRO A 166 -5.21 -16.01 8.47
N LYS A 167 -4.66 -16.81 9.38
CA LYS A 167 -4.67 -18.28 9.29
C LYS A 167 -5.40 -18.87 10.47
N PRO A 168 -6.21 -19.92 10.29
CA PRO A 168 -6.73 -20.71 11.40
C PRO A 168 -5.58 -21.29 12.25
N ALA A 169 -5.76 -21.30 13.56
CA ALA A 169 -4.77 -21.80 14.54
C ALA A 169 -5.45 -22.70 15.61
N GLY A 170 -6.34 -23.59 15.17
CA GLY A 170 -7.21 -24.44 15.98
C GLY A 170 -8.68 -24.06 15.81
N ASP A 171 -9.56 -24.73 16.52
CA ASP A 171 -11.02 -24.66 16.28
C ASP A 171 -11.62 -23.26 16.53
N ASN A 172 -11.10 -22.53 17.50
CA ASN A 172 -11.64 -21.23 17.92
C ASN A 172 -10.59 -20.11 17.88
N ARG A 173 -9.52 -20.27 17.08
CA ARG A 173 -8.43 -19.31 17.04
C ARG A 173 -8.07 -18.93 15.61
N LEU A 174 -7.85 -17.63 15.39
CA LEU A 174 -7.23 -17.08 14.18
C LEU A 174 -5.89 -16.45 14.54
N ARG A 175 -4.92 -16.59 13.64
CA ARG A 175 -3.63 -15.94 13.72
C ARG A 175 -3.54 -14.90 12.61
N ALA A 176 -3.53 -13.65 13.00
CA ALA A 176 -3.25 -12.51 12.14
C ALA A 176 -1.83 -11.98 12.39
N VAL A 177 -1.40 -11.02 11.58
CA VAL A 177 -0.11 -10.35 11.72
C VAL A 177 -0.28 -8.85 11.59
N VAL A 178 0.60 -8.08 12.23
CA VAL A 178 0.69 -6.63 12.04
C VAL A 178 1.36 -6.36 10.70
N LEU A 179 0.64 -5.75 9.77
CA LEU A 179 1.15 -5.34 8.45
C LEU A 179 1.99 -4.07 8.53
N LYS A 180 1.54 -3.11 9.34
CA LYS A 180 2.11 -1.77 9.44
C LYS A 180 1.87 -1.18 10.82
N VAL A 181 2.81 -0.37 11.28
CA VAL A 181 2.59 0.57 12.37
C VAL A 181 2.46 1.95 11.75
N ASP A 182 1.35 2.63 12.02
CA ASP A 182 1.11 3.97 11.47
C ASP A 182 1.88 5.05 12.23
N ARG A 183 1.76 6.30 11.78
CA ARG A 183 2.43 7.46 12.40
C ARG A 183 2.03 7.68 13.86
N PHE A 184 0.83 7.26 14.24
CA PHE A 184 0.30 7.42 15.60
C PHE A 184 0.67 6.25 16.52
N GLY A 185 1.28 5.19 15.96
CA GLY A 185 1.62 3.96 16.67
C GLY A 185 0.47 2.95 16.73
N ASN A 186 -0.54 3.07 15.88
CA ASN A 186 -1.58 2.06 15.71
C ASN A 186 -1.03 0.86 14.95
N LEU A 187 -1.44 -0.34 15.34
CA LEU A 187 -1.04 -1.59 14.71
C LEU A 187 -2.11 -2.02 13.70
N ILE A 188 -1.85 -1.82 12.42
CA ILE A 188 -2.74 -2.24 11.33
C ILE A 188 -2.49 -3.72 11.07
N THR A 189 -3.52 -4.55 11.24
CA THR A 189 -3.40 -5.99 11.03
C THR A 189 -3.80 -6.40 9.61
N ASN A 190 -3.63 -7.68 9.29
CA ASN A 190 -4.12 -8.27 8.04
C ASN A 190 -5.53 -8.88 8.16
N LEU A 191 -6.29 -8.56 9.22
CA LEU A 191 -7.60 -9.14 9.48
C LEU A 191 -8.71 -8.18 9.08
N THR A 192 -9.63 -8.67 8.25
CA THR A 192 -10.81 -7.92 7.76
C THR A 192 -12.11 -8.48 8.36
N PRO A 193 -13.24 -7.77 8.25
CA PRO A 193 -14.55 -8.31 8.65
C PRO A 193 -14.96 -9.58 7.90
N GLU A 194 -14.49 -9.76 6.66
CA GLU A 194 -14.77 -10.97 5.89
C GLU A 194 -14.01 -12.18 6.45
N ASP A 195 -12.79 -11.97 6.97
CA ASP A 195 -11.98 -13.04 7.56
C ASP A 195 -12.53 -13.50 8.93
N ALA A 196 -13.15 -12.59 9.70
CA ALA A 196 -13.68 -12.86 11.03
C ALA A 196 -14.96 -12.07 11.33
N PRO A 197 -16.11 -12.36 10.69
CA PRO A 197 -17.35 -11.63 10.89
C PRO A 197 -17.82 -11.61 12.35
N ALA A 198 -17.61 -12.72 13.09
CA ALA A 198 -17.98 -12.86 14.49
C ALA A 198 -17.33 -11.81 15.40
N LEU A 199 -16.11 -11.36 15.05
CA LEU A 199 -15.36 -10.36 15.81
C LEU A 199 -16.04 -8.99 15.80
N PHE A 200 -16.68 -8.63 14.68
CA PHE A 200 -17.26 -7.30 14.46
C PHE A 200 -18.76 -7.21 14.73
N THR A 201 -19.42 -8.33 15.02
CA THR A 201 -20.86 -8.34 15.29
C THR A 201 -21.23 -8.06 16.75
N GLY A 202 -20.26 -8.08 17.66
CA GLY A 202 -20.46 -7.90 19.11
C GLY A 202 -21.24 -9.02 19.81
N LYS A 203 -21.56 -10.12 19.10
CA LYS A 203 -22.39 -11.22 19.62
C LYS A 203 -21.57 -12.34 20.26
N THR A 204 -20.31 -12.45 19.91
CA THR A 204 -19.44 -13.53 20.35
C THR A 204 -18.33 -12.98 21.22
N PRO A 205 -18.17 -13.45 22.46
CA PRO A 205 -17.04 -13.08 23.28
C PRO A 205 -15.72 -13.53 22.64
N PHE A 206 -14.74 -12.65 22.67
CA PHE A 206 -13.42 -12.89 22.08
C PHE A 206 -12.32 -12.28 22.94
N LYS A 207 -11.09 -12.70 22.65
CA LYS A 207 -9.85 -12.07 23.12
C LYS A 207 -8.91 -11.88 21.94
N ILE A 208 -8.36 -10.70 21.81
CA ILE A 208 -7.25 -10.40 20.91
C ILE A 208 -5.98 -10.30 21.76
N ILE A 209 -4.99 -11.10 21.44
CA ILE A 209 -3.70 -11.13 22.13
C ILE A 209 -2.65 -10.56 21.19
N VAL A 210 -1.99 -9.48 21.61
CA VAL A 210 -0.93 -8.83 20.85
C VAL A 210 0.16 -8.33 21.80
N GLY A 211 1.39 -8.78 21.59
CA GLY A 211 2.49 -8.49 22.51
C GLY A 211 2.13 -8.87 23.95
N SER A 212 2.21 -7.91 24.86
CA SER A 212 1.91 -8.09 26.29
C SER A 212 0.43 -7.84 26.67
N LYS A 213 -0.45 -7.59 25.70
CA LYS A 213 -1.82 -7.16 25.98
C LYS A 213 -2.87 -8.16 25.53
N GLU A 214 -3.94 -8.27 26.33
CA GLU A 214 -5.21 -8.90 25.96
C GLU A 214 -6.27 -7.80 25.80
N ILE A 215 -7.06 -7.87 24.71
CA ILE A 215 -8.09 -6.92 24.33
C ILE A 215 -9.37 -7.70 24.09
N SER A 216 -10.47 -7.27 24.68
CA SER A 216 -11.79 -7.91 24.56
C SER A 216 -12.86 -7.02 23.93
N GLU A 217 -12.47 -5.84 23.45
CA GLU A 217 -13.40 -4.85 22.91
C GLU A 217 -12.95 -4.32 21.55
N ILE A 218 -13.92 -4.17 20.65
CA ILE A 218 -13.79 -3.38 19.43
C ILE A 218 -14.76 -2.20 19.60
N ARG A 219 -14.24 -1.01 19.39
CA ARG A 219 -14.98 0.24 19.51
C ARG A 219 -15.12 0.93 18.17
N SER A 220 -15.99 1.92 18.06
CA SER A 220 -16.28 2.62 16.82
C SER A 220 -15.33 3.80 16.58
N SER A 221 -14.71 4.35 17.62
CA SER A 221 -13.81 5.51 17.54
C SER A 221 -12.72 5.50 18.62
N TYR A 222 -11.66 6.26 18.35
CA TYR A 222 -10.55 6.43 19.31
C TYR A 222 -10.99 7.07 20.63
N ALA A 223 -12.01 7.95 20.60
CA ALA A 223 -12.45 8.71 21.74
C ALA A 223 -13.23 7.88 22.79
N GLU A 224 -13.66 6.67 22.45
CA GLU A 224 -14.39 5.79 23.38
C GLU A 224 -13.47 5.13 24.42
N GLY A 225 -12.15 5.12 24.19
CA GLY A 225 -11.17 4.63 25.14
C GLY A 225 -10.75 5.69 26.16
N ALA A 226 -10.38 5.28 27.36
CA ALA A 226 -9.66 6.14 28.28
C ALA A 226 -8.25 6.48 27.74
N PRO A 227 -7.62 7.60 28.14
CA PRO A 227 -6.27 7.92 27.71
C PRO A 227 -5.28 6.78 28.02
N GLY A 228 -4.58 6.29 26.99
CA GLY A 228 -3.64 5.16 27.08
C GLY A 228 -4.29 3.77 27.09
N GLU A 229 -5.60 3.66 27.06
CA GLU A 229 -6.28 2.39 26.95
C GLU A 229 -6.13 1.81 25.55
N VAL A 230 -5.81 0.49 25.46
CA VAL A 230 -5.62 -0.24 24.20
C VAL A 230 -6.87 -1.05 23.88
N PHE A 231 -7.37 -0.93 22.65
CA PHE A 231 -8.57 -1.64 22.16
C PHE A 231 -8.50 -1.86 20.65
N GLY A 232 -9.44 -2.62 20.09
CA GLY A 232 -9.58 -2.80 18.65
C GLY A 232 -10.51 -1.76 18.03
N ILE A 233 -10.26 -1.39 16.79
CA ILE A 233 -11.23 -0.68 15.93
C ILE A 233 -11.21 -1.29 14.51
N LEU A 234 -12.30 -1.09 13.77
CA LEU A 234 -12.26 -1.26 12.32
C LEU A 234 -11.74 0.04 11.71
N GLY A 235 -10.49 -0.01 11.23
CA GLY A 235 -9.85 1.17 10.63
C GLY A 235 -10.43 1.52 9.26
N SER A 236 -10.12 2.73 8.78
CA SER A 236 -10.59 3.25 7.50
C SER A 236 -10.07 2.46 6.28
N MET A 237 -9.03 1.66 6.46
CA MET A 237 -8.49 0.74 5.46
C MET A 237 -9.26 -0.59 5.38
N GLY A 238 -10.29 -0.80 6.22
CA GLY A 238 -11.05 -2.04 6.29
C GLY A 238 -10.36 -3.16 7.07
N TYR A 239 -9.27 -2.86 7.78
CA TYR A 239 -8.57 -3.83 8.63
C TYR A 239 -8.89 -3.62 10.11
N LEU A 240 -8.79 -4.69 10.91
CA LEU A 240 -8.69 -4.55 12.35
C LEU A 240 -7.41 -3.80 12.69
N GLU A 241 -7.56 -2.73 13.44
CA GLU A 241 -6.44 -1.97 14.01
C GLU A 241 -6.44 -2.10 15.52
N ILE A 242 -5.26 -2.28 16.11
CA ILE A 242 -5.05 -2.18 17.54
C ILE A 242 -4.54 -0.79 17.85
N VAL A 243 -5.32 -0.07 18.62
CA VAL A 243 -5.12 1.38 18.84
C VAL A 243 -5.09 1.71 20.33
N ALA A 244 -4.62 2.92 20.65
CA ALA A 244 -4.74 3.48 21.99
C ALA A 244 -5.19 4.94 21.93
N ASN A 245 -6.09 5.34 22.81
CA ASN A 245 -6.50 6.74 22.85
C ASN A 245 -5.36 7.65 23.31
N ARG A 246 -4.94 8.59 22.45
CA ARG A 246 -3.87 9.57 22.68
C ARG A 246 -2.52 8.96 23.09
N ALA A 247 -2.25 7.73 22.64
CA ALA A 247 -1.00 7.02 22.92
C ALA A 247 -0.66 6.05 21.78
N ALA A 248 0.58 5.58 21.73
CA ALA A 248 1.05 4.62 20.73
C ALA A 248 0.78 3.19 21.22
N ALA A 249 -0.18 2.50 20.60
CA ALA A 249 -0.49 1.10 20.91
C ALA A 249 0.74 0.20 20.74
N ALA A 250 1.57 0.45 19.73
CA ALA A 250 2.83 -0.28 19.50
C ALA A 250 3.77 -0.26 20.71
N GLN A 251 3.91 0.92 21.35
CA GLN A 251 4.75 1.05 22.54
C GLN A 251 4.14 0.35 23.76
N ILE A 252 2.82 0.47 23.94
CA ILE A 252 2.12 -0.11 25.10
C ILE A 252 2.08 -1.64 25.01
N THR A 253 1.91 -2.18 23.80
CA THR A 253 1.85 -3.64 23.59
C THR A 253 3.24 -4.28 23.46
N GLY A 254 4.26 -3.50 23.12
CA GLY A 254 5.58 -3.99 22.75
C GLY A 254 5.59 -4.70 21.38
N ALA A 255 4.55 -4.50 20.57
CA ALA A 255 4.41 -5.15 19.26
C ALA A 255 4.74 -4.17 18.13
N GLY A 256 5.21 -4.72 17.01
CA GLY A 256 5.56 -3.98 15.80
C GLY A 256 5.16 -4.72 14.55
N LYS A 257 5.58 -4.23 13.38
CA LYS A 257 5.37 -4.91 12.10
C LYS A 257 5.86 -6.36 12.16
N GLY A 258 5.05 -7.29 11.63
CA GLY A 258 5.32 -8.73 11.65
C GLY A 258 4.94 -9.42 12.95
N ALA A 259 4.57 -8.69 14.00
CA ALA A 259 4.10 -9.30 15.24
C ALA A 259 2.82 -10.10 15.03
N GLU A 260 2.73 -11.24 15.71
CA GLU A 260 1.53 -12.06 15.70
C GLU A 260 0.40 -11.37 16.49
N VAL A 261 -0.82 -11.46 15.94
CA VAL A 261 -2.07 -11.06 16.60
C VAL A 261 -2.95 -12.30 16.65
N SER A 262 -3.17 -12.84 17.86
CA SER A 262 -3.97 -14.04 18.06
C SER A 262 -5.37 -13.66 18.49
N ILE A 263 -6.37 -14.08 17.74
CA ILE A 263 -7.79 -13.90 18.06
C ILE A 263 -8.34 -15.23 18.58
N VAL A 264 -8.90 -15.23 19.78
CA VAL A 264 -9.48 -16.41 20.43
C VAL A 264 -10.96 -16.15 20.67
N PHE A 265 -11.82 -16.97 20.12
CA PHE A 265 -13.26 -16.93 20.37
C PHE A 265 -13.62 -17.88 21.52
N SER A 266 -14.60 -17.51 22.34
CA SER A 266 -15.15 -18.41 23.37
C SER A 266 -15.85 -19.61 22.72
N GLU A 267 -15.89 -20.75 23.42
CA GLU A 267 -16.53 -21.99 22.93
C GLU A 267 -17.98 -21.74 22.50
N GLY A 268 -18.32 -22.17 21.26
CA GLY A 268 -19.68 -22.04 20.70
C GLY A 268 -19.77 -21.23 19.42
N ALA A 269 -18.71 -20.50 19.02
CA ALA A 269 -18.66 -19.76 17.75
C ALA A 269 -17.69 -20.43 16.79
N ALA A 270 -18.20 -21.31 15.94
CA ALA A 270 -17.40 -21.86 14.85
C ALA A 270 -16.86 -20.71 13.97
N ALA A 271 -15.54 -20.66 13.79
CA ALA A 271 -14.93 -19.87 12.72
C ALA A 271 -15.65 -20.25 11.42
N GLY A 272 -16.29 -19.28 10.77
CA GLY A 272 -17.05 -19.52 9.54
C GLY A 272 -16.19 -20.31 8.55
N LYS A 273 -16.59 -21.53 8.23
CA LYS A 273 -16.02 -22.29 7.13
C LYS A 273 -16.38 -21.52 5.87
N SER A 274 -15.42 -20.82 5.28
CA SER A 274 -15.54 -20.39 3.88
C SER A 274 -15.52 -21.66 3.02
N ALA A 275 -16.65 -21.93 2.37
CA ALA A 275 -16.77 -22.93 1.33
C ALA A 275 -16.09 -22.42 0.04
#